data_2e82ca8746b3e500fc1d19abec2aa45a
#
_entry.id   2e82ca8746b3e500fc1d19abec2aa45a
#
_cell.length_a   1.000
_cell.length_b   1.000
_cell.length_c   1.000
_cell.angle_alpha   90.00
_cell.angle_beta   90.00
_cell.angle_gamma   90.00
#
_symmetry.space_group_name_H-M   'P 1'
#
loop_
_entity.id
_entity.type
_entity.pdbx_description
1 polymer ?
#
loop_
_entity_poly.entity_id
_entity_poly.type
_entity_poly.pdbx_seq_one_letter_code
_entity_poly.pdbx_strand_id
1 'polypeptide(L)' 'FFIFNRDRYKILKAQIGNGSGHPGEVLNDKLEIACSNNESIKVIEIQKEGKKIQKINEFLNGSKINKGCTLNE' A
#
# COMPACT_ATOMS: atom_id res chain seq x y z
N PHE A 1 -3.00 -6.53 -5.41
CA PHE A 1 -3.98 -5.84 -4.53
C PHE A 1 -3.61 -6.04 -3.07
N PHE A 2 -4.25 -5.27 -2.22
CA PHE A 2 -4.15 -5.46 -0.77
C PHE A 2 -5.54 -5.31 -0.14
N ILE A 3 -5.67 -5.80 1.10
CA ILE A 3 -6.91 -5.69 1.86
C ILE A 3 -6.65 -4.79 3.08
N PHE A 4 -7.49 -3.78 3.25
CA PHE A 4 -7.43 -2.86 4.38
C PHE A 4 -8.84 -2.59 4.87
N ASN A 5 -9.10 -2.77 6.16
CA ASN A 5 -10.43 -2.63 6.76
C ASN A 5 -11.50 -3.45 6.04
N ARG A 6 -11.16 -4.67 5.64
CA ARG A 6 -12.04 -5.61 4.93
C ARG A 6 -12.39 -5.19 3.51
N ASP A 7 -11.78 -4.13 3.00
CA ASP A 7 -11.97 -3.68 1.63
C ASP A 7 -10.77 -4.06 0.78
N ARG A 8 -11.05 -4.44 -0.45
CA ARG A 8 -10.00 -4.80 -1.41
C ARG A 8 -9.61 -3.57 -2.21
N TYR A 9 -8.31 -3.32 -2.29
CA TYR A 9 -7.74 -2.24 -3.08
C TYR A 9 -6.81 -2.79 -4.14
N LYS A 10 -6.99 -2.33 -5.37
CA LYS A 10 -6.13 -2.67 -6.48
C LYS A 10 -5.00 -1.64 -6.54
N ILE A 11 -3.75 -2.11 -6.68
CA ILE A 11 -2.62 -1.22 -6.89
C ILE A 11 -2.49 -1.00 -8.38
N LEU A 12 -2.75 0.22 -8.84
CA LEU A 12 -2.73 0.55 -10.26
C LEU A 12 -1.40 1.09 -10.72
N LYS A 13 -0.68 1.77 -9.85
CA LYS A 13 0.61 2.35 -10.17
C LYS A 13 1.49 2.33 -8.93
N ALA A 14 2.73 1.89 -9.10
CA ALA A 14 3.71 1.82 -8.03
C ALA A 14 5.11 2.00 -8.59
N GLN A 15 6.04 2.37 -7.72
CA GLN A 15 7.46 2.46 -8.03
C GLN A 15 8.23 1.53 -7.11
N ILE A 16 9.39 1.09 -7.56
CA ILE A 16 10.30 0.32 -6.71
C ILE A 16 10.84 1.23 -5.62
N GLY A 17 10.74 0.79 -4.37
CA GLY A 17 11.30 1.50 -3.23
C GLY A 17 12.66 0.97 -2.82
N ASN A 18 13.19 1.51 -1.74
CA ASN A 18 14.51 1.13 -1.21
C ASN A 18 14.43 0.45 0.16
N GLY A 19 13.23 0.19 0.65
CA GLY A 19 13.04 -0.41 1.96
C GLY A 19 13.06 -1.92 1.92
N SER A 20 13.11 -2.53 3.09
CA SER A 20 12.98 -3.97 3.25
C SER A 20 12.24 -4.27 4.55
N GLY A 21 11.66 -5.46 4.62
CA GLY A 21 10.92 -5.91 5.78
C GLY A 21 10.21 -7.21 5.47
N HIS A 22 9.30 -7.61 6.35
CA HIS A 22 8.49 -8.79 6.09
C HIS A 22 7.51 -8.50 4.94
N PRO A 23 7.26 -9.48 4.05
CA PRO A 23 6.30 -9.28 2.95
C PRO A 23 4.95 -8.78 3.47
N GLY A 24 4.46 -7.69 2.86
CA GLY A 24 3.21 -7.06 3.27
C GLY A 24 3.35 -6.01 4.35
N GLU A 25 4.51 -5.86 4.95
CA GLU A 25 4.72 -4.87 6.01
C GLU A 25 4.76 -3.45 5.46
N VAL A 26 4.02 -2.54 6.11
CA VAL A 26 4.03 -1.12 5.76
C VAL A 26 5.26 -0.48 6.38
N LEU A 27 6.12 0.09 5.54
CA LEU A 27 7.43 0.58 5.95
C LEU A 27 7.44 2.05 6.37
N ASN A 28 6.45 2.83 5.91
CA ASN A 28 6.36 4.24 6.27
C ASN A 28 4.91 4.74 6.10
N ASP A 29 4.67 6.00 6.39
CA ASP A 29 3.35 6.60 6.34
C ASP A 29 2.89 6.98 4.92
N LYS A 30 3.72 6.74 3.92
CA LYS A 30 3.40 7.02 2.51
C LYS A 30 3.02 5.76 1.74
N LEU A 31 2.78 4.68 2.46
CA LEU A 31 2.42 3.37 1.93
C LEU A 31 3.50 2.77 1.02
N GLU A 32 4.70 2.67 1.55
CA GLU A 32 5.71 1.79 0.99
C GLU A 32 5.53 0.42 1.62
N ILE A 33 5.40 -0.61 0.80
CA ILE A 33 5.08 -1.97 1.25
C ILE A 33 6.24 -2.88 0.93
N ALA A 34 6.69 -3.62 1.94
CA ALA A 34 7.75 -4.60 1.74
C ALA A 34 7.24 -5.78 0.91
N CYS A 35 8.09 -6.23 0.00
CA CYS A 35 7.85 -7.41 -0.82
C CYS A 35 8.87 -8.49 -0.46
N SER A 36 8.75 -9.66 -1.08
CA SER A 36 9.74 -10.71 -0.91
C SER A 36 11.09 -10.28 -1.53
N ASN A 37 12.18 -10.98 -1.16
CA ASN A 37 13.52 -10.75 -1.69
C ASN A 37 14.13 -9.39 -1.32
N ASN A 38 13.78 -8.85 -0.14
CA ASN A 38 14.30 -7.58 0.35
C ASN A 38 14.00 -6.40 -0.56
N GLU A 39 12.86 -6.46 -1.24
CA GLU A 39 12.39 -5.38 -2.11
C GLU A 39 11.18 -4.70 -1.47
N SER A 40 10.87 -3.50 -1.96
CA SER A 40 9.66 -2.80 -1.58
C SER A 40 9.06 -2.08 -2.77
N ILE A 41 7.77 -1.71 -2.64
CA ILE A 41 7.10 -0.86 -3.63
C ILE A 41 6.52 0.36 -2.93
N LYS A 42 6.59 1.50 -3.60
CA LYS A 42 5.92 2.72 -3.18
C LYS A 42 4.63 2.83 -3.99
N VAL A 43 3.50 2.72 -3.32
CA VAL A 43 2.20 2.76 -4.00
C VAL A 43 1.90 4.19 -4.40
N ILE A 44 1.46 4.39 -5.64
CA ILE A 44 1.18 5.71 -6.20
C ILE A 44 -0.30 5.91 -6.45
N GLU A 45 -0.96 4.92 -7.06
CA GLU A 45 -2.40 4.99 -7.34
C GLU A 45 -3.07 3.68 -6.97
N ILE A 46 -4.25 3.79 -6.40
CA ILE A 46 -5.05 2.64 -6.00
C ILE A 46 -6.49 2.81 -6.44
N GLN A 47 -7.22 1.71 -6.43
CA GLN A 47 -8.66 1.71 -6.69
C GLN A 47 -9.33 0.73 -5.72
N LYS A 48 -10.20 1.27 -4.88
CA LYS A 48 -11.08 0.44 -4.06
C LYS A 48 -12.11 -0.21 -4.97
N GLU A 49 -12.42 -1.47 -4.74
CA GLU A 49 -13.40 -2.22 -5.53
C GLU A 49 -14.72 -1.45 -5.59
N GLY A 50 -15.19 -1.17 -6.81
CA GLY A 50 -16.44 -0.45 -7.04
C GLY A 50 -16.35 1.08 -6.91
N LYS A 51 -15.15 1.64 -6.72
CA LYS A 51 -14.95 3.07 -6.53
C LYS A 51 -14.00 3.64 -7.59
N LYS A 52 -13.81 4.96 -7.55
CA LYS A 52 -12.92 5.66 -8.47
C LYS A 52 -11.46 5.46 -8.09
N ILE A 53 -10.58 5.64 -9.08
CA ILE A 53 -9.14 5.65 -8.85
C ILE A 53 -8.76 6.82 -7.96
N GLN A 54 -7.89 6.56 -6.98
CA GLN A 54 -7.37 7.59 -6.08
C GLN A 54 -5.85 7.59 -6.12
N LYS A 55 -5.27 8.78 -6.02
CA LYS A 55 -3.85 8.90 -5.73
C LYS A 55 -3.63 8.54 -4.26
N ILE A 56 -2.47 7.97 -3.96
CA ILE A 56 -2.22 7.44 -2.62
C ILE A 56 -2.28 8.53 -1.54
N ASN A 57 -1.82 9.74 -1.84
CA ASN A 57 -1.88 10.81 -0.86
C ASN A 57 -3.32 11.22 -0.52
N GLU A 58 -4.23 11.18 -1.50
CA GLU A 58 -5.64 11.44 -1.25
C GLU A 58 -6.25 10.34 -0.37
N PHE A 59 -5.92 9.09 -0.66
CA PHE A 59 -6.37 7.96 0.14
C PHE A 59 -5.88 8.08 1.58
N LEU A 60 -4.61 8.39 1.78
CA LEU A 60 -4.01 8.47 3.11
C LEU A 60 -4.52 9.65 3.94
N ASN A 61 -5.06 10.69 3.30
CA ASN A 61 -5.71 11.77 4.04
C ASN A 61 -6.98 11.31 4.75
N GLY A 62 -7.69 10.36 4.19
CA GLY A 62 -8.93 9.84 4.78
C GLY A 62 -8.78 8.51 5.48
N SER A 63 -7.69 7.78 5.23
CA SER A 63 -7.50 6.43 5.75
C SER A 63 -6.05 6.27 6.15
N LYS A 64 -5.79 6.31 7.44
CA LYS A 64 -4.42 6.24 7.94
C LYS A 64 -3.98 4.80 8.08
N ILE A 65 -2.88 4.45 7.43
CA ILE A 65 -2.25 3.14 7.56
C ILE A 65 -0.92 3.35 8.26
N ASN A 66 -0.77 2.77 9.44
CA ASN A 66 0.41 3.00 10.27
C ASN A 66 1.59 2.15 9.82
N LYS A 67 2.79 2.72 9.98
CA LYS A 67 4.03 1.98 9.82
C LYS A 67 4.00 0.75 10.73
N GLY A 68 4.46 -0.37 10.23
CA GLY A 68 4.49 -1.62 10.97
C GLY A 68 3.27 -2.49 10.80
N CYS A 69 2.19 -1.98 10.23
CA CYS A 69 1.03 -2.81 9.88
C CYS A 69 1.42 -3.80 8.80
N THR A 70 0.77 -4.96 8.79
CA THR A 70 0.93 -5.94 7.72
C THR A 70 -0.35 -5.99 6.92
N LEU A 71 -0.23 -5.79 5.60
CA LEU A 71 -1.38 -5.85 4.70
C LEU A 71 -1.49 -7.24 4.11
N ASN A 72 -2.71 -7.77 4.09
CA ASN A 72 -2.98 -9.06 3.49
C ASN A 72 -3.25 -8.90 1.99
N GLU A 73 -2.84 -9.89 1.24
CA GLU A 73 -3.18 -9.99 -0.18
C GLU A 73 -4.40 -10.87 -0.38
#